data_8c9c695f807713874b12379571ccdd7d
#
_entry.id   8c9c695f807713874b12379571ccdd7d
#
_cell.length_a   1.000
_cell.length_b   1.000
_cell.length_c   1.000
_cell.angle_alpha   90.00
_cell.angle_beta   90.00
_cell.angle_gamma   90.00
#
_symmetry.space_group_name_H-M   'P 1'
#
loop_
_entity.id
_entity.type
_entity.pdbx_description
1 polymer ?
#
loop_
_entity_poly.entity_id
_entity_poly.type
_entity_poly.pdbx_seq_one_letter_code
_entity_poly.pdbx_strand_id
1 'polypeptide(L)'
;MPRLTLPTAHVLYAVSRGLRHGFDIIDATGYPSGTVYPILRRLEDAGMLRSSWEPVTAARAEQRPPRRYYQVTAAGAVVLREALQRYPEVARSLAPSAALRPRPA
;
A
#
# COMPACT_ATOMS: atom_id res chain seq x y z
N MET A 1 -2.85 20.32 4.23
CA MET A 1 -2.06 19.07 4.21
C MET A 1 -1.01 19.13 3.11
N PRO A 2 0.21 18.72 3.37
CA PRO A 2 1.22 18.73 2.32
C PRO A 2 0.83 17.80 1.17
N ARG A 3 1.18 18.21 -0.02
CA ARG A 3 0.93 17.41 -1.22
C ARG A 3 1.78 16.16 -1.19
N LEU A 4 1.21 15.06 -1.65
CA LEU A 4 1.97 13.82 -1.75
C LEU A 4 3.02 13.91 -2.85
N THR A 5 4.19 13.36 -2.58
CA THR A 5 5.19 13.13 -3.62
C THR A 5 4.73 11.96 -4.51
N LEU A 6 5.35 11.82 -5.67
CA LEU A 6 5.01 10.72 -6.57
C LEU A 6 5.20 9.35 -5.93
N PRO A 7 6.33 9.05 -5.25
CA PRO A 7 6.46 7.73 -4.59
C PRO A 7 5.40 7.50 -3.51
N THR A 8 5.07 8.53 -2.74
CA THR A 8 4.05 8.40 -1.69
C THR A 8 2.68 8.13 -2.31
N ALA A 9 2.35 8.81 -3.41
CA ALA A 9 1.11 8.56 -4.14
C ALA A 9 1.05 7.13 -4.68
N HIS A 10 2.15 6.61 -5.20
CA HIS A 10 2.22 5.21 -5.67
C HIS A 10 1.92 4.23 -4.54
N VAL A 11 2.52 4.42 -3.38
CA VAL A 11 2.32 3.52 -2.24
C VAL A 11 0.88 3.57 -1.75
N LEU A 12 0.33 4.78 -1.60
CA LEU A 12 -1.06 4.94 -1.15
C LEU A 12 -2.03 4.32 -2.14
N TYR A 13 -1.80 4.51 -3.44
CA TYR A 13 -2.62 3.91 -4.47
C TYR A 13 -2.53 2.38 -4.42
N ALA A 14 -1.34 1.83 -4.24
CA ALA A 14 -1.14 0.39 -4.14
C ALA A 14 -1.98 -0.22 -3.01
N VAL A 15 -1.97 0.42 -1.83
CA VAL A 15 -2.80 -0.03 -0.71
C VAL A 15 -4.29 0.03 -1.08
N SER A 16 -4.70 1.11 -1.75
CA SER A 16 -6.11 1.27 -2.17
C SER A 16 -6.56 0.18 -3.15
N ARG A 17 -5.64 -0.44 -3.85
CA ARG A 17 -5.91 -1.51 -4.81
C ARG A 17 -5.79 -2.91 -4.21
N GLY A 18 -5.70 -3.01 -2.89
CA GLY A 18 -5.66 -4.29 -2.20
C GLY A 18 -4.28 -4.86 -1.94
N LEU A 19 -3.22 -4.13 -2.28
CA LEU A 19 -1.86 -4.51 -1.96
C LEU A 19 -1.58 -4.08 -0.53
N ARG A 20 -1.86 -4.95 0.43
CA ARG A 20 -2.04 -4.55 1.82
C ARG A 20 -0.81 -4.75 2.70
N HIS A 21 0.22 -5.45 2.26
CA HIS A 21 1.43 -5.60 3.07
C HIS A 21 2.67 -5.21 2.26
N GLY A 22 3.77 -4.94 3.00
CA GLY A 22 4.95 -4.31 2.43
C GLY A 22 5.55 -5.04 1.23
N PHE A 23 5.63 -6.36 1.26
CA PHE A 23 6.21 -7.12 0.15
C PHE A 23 5.41 -6.95 -1.14
N ASP A 24 4.08 -6.99 -1.05
CA ASP A 24 3.24 -6.80 -2.23
C ASP A 24 3.42 -5.39 -2.81
N ILE A 25 3.55 -4.39 -1.94
CA ILE A 25 3.73 -3.01 -2.36
C ILE A 25 5.09 -2.82 -3.04
N ILE A 26 6.13 -3.37 -2.45
CA ILE A 26 7.48 -3.34 -3.04
C ILE A 26 7.47 -3.97 -4.43
N ASP A 27 6.84 -5.13 -4.53
CA ASP A 27 6.78 -5.89 -5.77
C ASP A 27 6.02 -5.13 -6.86
N ALA A 28 4.88 -4.55 -6.50
CA ALA A 28 4.02 -3.85 -7.46
C ALA A 28 4.57 -2.49 -7.88
N THR A 29 5.20 -1.74 -6.96
CA THR A 29 5.69 -0.40 -7.25
C THR A 29 7.11 -0.38 -7.79
N GLY A 30 7.88 -1.41 -7.50
CA GLY A 30 9.31 -1.43 -7.84
C GLY A 30 10.18 -0.59 -6.91
N TYR A 31 9.61 0.09 -5.93
CA TYR A 31 10.41 0.83 -4.95
C TYR A 31 11.04 -0.13 -3.95
N PRO A 32 12.26 0.15 -3.50
CA PRO A 32 12.92 -0.70 -2.50
C PRO A 32 12.28 -0.54 -1.12
N SER A 33 12.54 -1.51 -0.25
CA SER A 33 12.01 -1.51 1.11
C SER A 33 12.36 -0.25 1.88
N GLY A 34 13.59 0.26 1.68
CA GLY A 34 14.04 1.51 2.33
C GLY A 34 13.23 2.74 1.92
N THR A 35 12.48 2.66 0.84
CA THR A 35 11.56 3.71 0.41
C THR A 35 10.13 3.42 0.88
N VAL A 36 9.68 2.18 0.73
CA VAL A 36 8.28 1.81 0.98
C VAL A 36 7.93 1.89 2.48
N TYR A 37 8.74 1.28 3.35
CA TYR A 37 8.40 1.24 4.78
C TYR A 37 8.38 2.62 5.44
N PRO A 38 9.32 3.55 5.17
CA PRO A 38 9.19 4.90 5.69
C PRO A 38 7.95 5.65 5.21
N ILE A 39 7.54 5.41 3.95
CA ILE A 39 6.32 6.02 3.40
C ILE A 39 5.09 5.48 4.14
N LEU A 40 5.01 4.16 4.34
CA LEU A 40 3.89 3.55 5.06
C LEU A 40 3.77 4.12 6.47
N ARG A 41 4.91 4.29 7.16
CA ARG A 41 4.91 4.89 8.50
C ARG A 41 4.39 6.32 8.48
N ARG A 42 4.87 7.13 7.55
CA ARG A 42 4.43 8.54 7.46
C ARG A 42 2.95 8.64 7.12
N LEU A 43 2.46 7.79 6.24
CA LEU A 43 1.03 7.78 5.88
C LEU A 43 0.18 7.36 7.07
N GLU A 44 0.63 6.39 7.84
CA GLU A 44 -0.08 5.97 9.06
C GLU A 44 -0.07 7.08 10.10
N ASP A 45 1.09 7.69 10.34
CA ASP A 45 1.21 8.80 11.30
C ASP A 45 0.34 9.99 10.91
N ALA A 46 0.16 10.22 9.62
CA ALA A 46 -0.69 11.30 9.10
C ALA A 46 -2.18 10.93 9.06
N GLY A 47 -2.54 9.73 9.47
CA GLY A 47 -3.94 9.29 9.48
C GLY A 47 -4.51 8.87 8.13
N MET A 48 -3.67 8.73 7.12
CA MET A 48 -4.08 8.31 5.77
C MET A 48 -4.15 6.81 5.61
N LEU A 49 -3.43 6.07 6.44
CA LEU A 49 -3.47 4.62 6.52
C LEU A 49 -3.74 4.18 7.95
N ARG A 50 -4.35 3.03 8.06
CA ARG A 50 -4.53 2.32 9.31
C ARG A 50 -3.89 0.95 9.15
N SER A 51 -3.23 0.44 10.19
CA SER A 51 -2.58 -0.86 10.12
C SER A 51 -3.08 -1.79 11.22
N SER A 52 -2.93 -3.08 10.96
CA SER A 52 -3.22 -4.14 11.92
C SER A 52 -2.30 -5.32 11.66
N TRP A 53 -2.03 -6.08 12.71
CA TRP A 53 -1.26 -7.29 12.57
C TRP A 53 -2.15 -8.45 12.14
N GLU A 54 -1.62 -9.29 11.26
CA GLU A 54 -2.25 -10.55 10.93
C GLU A 54 -2.35 -11.43 12.19
N PRO A 55 -3.43 -12.22 12.34
CA PRO A 55 -3.48 -13.18 13.44
C PRO A 55 -2.29 -14.14 13.40
N VAL A 56 -1.70 -14.39 14.59
CA VAL A 56 -0.54 -15.28 14.71
C VAL A 56 -0.86 -16.68 14.17
N THR A 57 -2.08 -17.15 14.39
CA THR A 57 -2.52 -18.47 13.92
C THR A 57 -2.48 -18.59 12.39
N ALA A 58 -2.88 -17.53 11.68
CA ALA A 58 -2.86 -17.52 10.22
C ALA A 58 -1.42 -17.54 9.70
N ALA A 59 -0.54 -16.74 10.31
CA ALA A 59 0.87 -16.71 9.92
C ALA A 59 1.57 -18.03 10.21
N ARG A 60 1.26 -18.63 11.37
CA ARG A 60 1.85 -19.91 11.78
C ARG A 60 1.44 -21.04 10.83
N ALA A 61 0.21 -21.03 10.33
CA ALA A 61 -0.25 -22.00 9.37
C ALA A 61 0.56 -21.96 8.07
N GLU A 62 1.09 -20.79 7.71
CA GLU A 62 1.96 -20.59 6.54
C GLU A 62 3.44 -20.62 6.89
N GLN A 63 3.79 -20.93 8.13
CA GLN A 63 5.17 -21.07 8.61
C GLN A 63 6.00 -19.81 8.37
N ARG A 64 5.42 -18.64 8.66
CA ARG A 64 6.09 -17.35 8.54
C ARG A 64 5.69 -16.43 9.69
N PRO A 65 6.46 -15.34 9.94
CA PRO A 65 6.07 -14.34 10.91
C PRO A 65 4.78 -13.63 10.52
N PRO A 66 4.01 -13.10 11.49
CA PRO A 66 2.83 -12.32 11.19
C PRO A 66 3.17 -11.11 10.31
N ARG A 67 2.26 -10.77 9.40
CA ARG A 67 2.37 -9.61 8.52
C ARG A 67 1.59 -8.45 9.09
N ARG A 68 2.08 -7.23 8.82
CA ARG A 68 1.34 -6.02 9.09
C ARG A 68 0.57 -5.64 7.84
N TYR A 69 -0.74 -5.47 8.00
CA TYR A 69 -1.63 -5.09 6.91
C TYR A 69 -2.05 -3.64 7.03
N TYR A 70 -2.21 -2.97 5.89
CA TYR A 70 -2.57 -1.57 5.82
C TYR A 70 -3.88 -1.40 5.08
N GLN A 71 -4.65 -0.38 5.49
CA GLN A 71 -5.90 0.01 4.83
C GLN A 71 -5.92 1.52 4.68
N VAL A 72 -6.49 1.99 3.57
CA VAL A 72 -6.66 3.42 3.35
C VAL A 72 -7.85 3.90 4.20
N THR A 73 -7.62 4.98 4.96
CA THR A 73 -8.69 5.63 5.73
C THR A 73 -9.51 6.55 4.83
N ALA A 74 -10.63 7.07 5.35
CA ALA A 74 -11.43 8.06 4.61
C ALA A 74 -10.59 9.30 4.26
N ALA A 75 -9.76 9.76 5.19
CA ALA A 75 -8.85 10.88 4.94
C ALA A 75 -7.83 10.53 3.85
N GLY A 76 -7.30 9.32 3.88
CA GLY A 76 -6.37 8.83 2.86
C GLY A 76 -7.00 8.77 1.48
N ALA A 77 -8.27 8.36 1.40
CA ALA A 77 -8.99 8.28 0.12
C ALA A 77 -9.16 9.66 -0.52
N VAL A 78 -9.43 10.69 0.27
CA VAL A 78 -9.55 12.07 -0.23
C VAL A 78 -8.22 12.56 -0.80
N VAL A 79 -7.13 12.37 -0.06
CA VAL A 79 -5.80 12.80 -0.48
C VAL A 79 -5.35 12.02 -1.72
N LEU A 80 -5.66 10.72 -1.77
CA LEU A 80 -5.34 9.90 -2.93
C LEU A 80 -6.05 10.40 -4.19
N ARG A 81 -7.31 10.77 -4.07
CA ARG A 81 -8.07 11.29 -5.21
C ARG A 81 -7.41 12.54 -5.80
N GLU A 82 -6.97 13.45 -4.94
CA GLU A 82 -6.24 14.63 -5.37
C GLU A 82 -4.90 14.28 -6.01
N ALA A 83 -4.18 13.32 -5.42
CA ALA A 83 -2.90 12.88 -5.96
C ALA A 83 -3.04 12.25 -7.35
N LEU A 84 -4.11 11.50 -7.59
CA LEU A 84 -4.36 10.90 -8.89
C LEU A 84 -4.70 11.94 -9.97
N GLN A 85 -5.27 13.08 -9.57
CA GLN A 85 -5.47 14.19 -10.49
C GLN A 85 -4.14 14.84 -10.89
N ARG A 86 -3.20 14.95 -9.93
CA ARG A 86 -1.88 15.53 -10.20
C ARG A 86 -0.96 14.56 -10.92
N TYR A 87 -1.07 13.28 -10.61
CA TYR A 87 -0.22 12.23 -11.15
C TYR A 87 -1.10 11.14 -11.79
N PRO A 88 -1.77 11.43 -12.90
CA PRO A 88 -2.67 10.43 -13.51
C PRO A 88 -1.93 9.14 -13.91
N GLU A 89 -0.63 9.23 -14.13
CA GLU A 89 0.20 8.06 -14.45
C GLU A 89 0.29 7.06 -13.31
N VAL A 90 0.00 7.46 -12.08
CA VAL A 90 0.04 6.54 -10.92
C VAL A 90 -0.94 5.39 -11.12
N ALA A 91 -2.16 5.70 -11.55
CA ALA A 91 -3.18 4.67 -11.76
C ALA A 91 -2.82 3.72 -12.91
N ARG A 92 -1.99 4.16 -13.85
CA ARG A 92 -1.57 3.35 -14.99
C ARG A 92 -0.26 2.60 -14.76
N SER A 93 0.56 3.09 -13.83
CA SER A 93 1.92 2.59 -13.64
C SER A 93 1.98 1.32 -12.82
N LEU A 94 0.95 1.03 -12.01
CA LEU A 94 0.88 -0.26 -11.36
C LEU A 94 0.46 -1.28 -12.40
N ALA A 95 1.40 -2.07 -12.83
CA ALA A 95 1.10 -3.22 -13.66
C ALA A 95 0.04 -4.06 -12.92
N PRO A 96 -0.85 -4.77 -13.62
CA PRO A 96 -1.72 -5.72 -12.96
C PRO A 96 -0.84 -6.70 -12.19
N SER A 97 -0.64 -6.40 -10.91
CA SER A 97 0.19 -7.24 -10.06
C SER A 97 -0.51 -8.55 -9.79
N ALA A 98 0.25 -9.50 -9.25
CA ALA A 98 -0.32 -10.77 -8.82
C ALA A 98 -1.46 -10.58 -7.82
N ALA A 99 -1.42 -9.51 -7.02
CA ALA A 99 -2.47 -9.22 -6.05
C ALA A 99 -3.77 -8.76 -6.69
N LEU A 100 -3.73 -8.21 -7.91
CA LEU A 100 -4.90 -7.77 -8.66
C LEU A 100 -5.39 -8.84 -9.65
N ARG A 101 -4.65 -9.89 -9.83
CA ARG A 101 -5.05 -11.03 -10.66
C ARG A 101 -5.82 -12.02 -9.82
N PRO A 102 -6.83 -12.70 -10.40
CA PRO A 102 -7.42 -13.85 -9.71
C PRO A 102 -6.29 -14.83 -9.38
N ARG A 103 -6.15 -15.15 -8.11
CA ARG A 103 -5.17 -16.15 -7.73
C ARG A 103 -5.69 -17.52 -8.15
N PRO A 104 -4.84 -18.37 -8.70
CA PRO A 104 -5.24 -19.76 -8.90
C PRO A 104 -5.63 -20.33 -7.54
N ALA A 105 -6.68 -21.07 -7.54
CA ALA A 105 -7.20 -21.68 -6.32
C ALA A 105 -6.16 -22.58 -5.68
#